data_9fc325cd90381338657cbfbe0a7a09ad
#
_entry.id   9fc325cd90381338657cbfbe0a7a09ad
#
_cell.length_a   1.000
_cell.length_b   1.000
_cell.length_c   1.000
_cell.angle_alpha   90.00
_cell.angle_beta   90.00
_cell.angle_gamma   90.00
#
_symmetry.space_group_name_H-M   'P 1'
#
loop_
_entity.id
_entity.type
_entity.pdbx_description
1 polymer ?
#
loop_
_entity_poly.entity_id
_entity_poly.type
_entity_poly.pdbx_seq_one_letter_code
_entity_poly.pdbx_strand_id
1 'polypeptide(L)'
;MSILICIISAFFWAAFDLTRKLSLQKINSVNLLLIFTLAQTLIFGGWVFYEDPFLNLKSYIFPGLILIFISLFSALLFLKAIKQSDLSLTIPLLSLSPLFSSLFSFFFLNEKLSYFQYIGIFLIIFGTLVLYSKNITLGEIFKSFKILITNRSARLMIIVSLIWSLTPVLDKLCLQKSSINIHGLIQSLGLVILLTFLLKKERYQIFSLKKNWGLILITIFTGIIATVLQFYAILFNYVPIMEAIKRSIGQLSSVFFGKVFFKEKITKPKILGVLILSFGVYYIL
;
A
#
# COMPACT_ATOMS: atom_id res chain seq x y z
N MET A 1 -6.99 5.80 20.51
CA MET A 1 -7.96 5.84 19.38
C MET A 1 -7.26 5.92 18.01
N SER A 2 -6.26 6.78 17.83
CA SER A 2 -5.56 6.97 16.54
C SER A 2 -4.83 5.71 16.02
N ILE A 3 -4.13 4.97 16.89
CA ILE A 3 -3.43 3.72 16.53
C ILE A 3 -4.43 2.62 16.11
N LEU A 4 -5.60 2.53 16.72
CA LEU A 4 -6.63 1.57 16.34
C LEU A 4 -7.09 1.77 14.89
N ILE A 5 -7.22 3.02 14.45
CA ILE A 5 -7.53 3.35 13.05
C ILE A 5 -6.42 2.85 12.12
N CYS A 6 -5.15 3.01 12.50
CA CYS A 6 -4.02 2.47 11.72
C CYS A 6 -4.10 0.94 11.59
N ILE A 7 -4.40 0.23 12.69
CA ILE A 7 -4.52 -1.23 12.70
C ILE A 7 -5.67 -1.69 11.81
N ILE A 8 -6.86 -1.11 11.96
CA ILE A 8 -8.03 -1.46 11.16
C ILE A 8 -7.77 -1.15 9.67
N SER A 9 -7.22 0.03 9.35
CA SER A 9 -6.81 0.38 8.00
C SER A 9 -5.85 -0.64 7.41
N ALA A 10 -4.85 -1.09 8.19
CA ALA A 10 -3.87 -2.06 7.75
C ALA A 10 -4.47 -3.44 7.43
N PHE A 11 -5.46 -3.89 8.19
CA PHE A 11 -6.21 -5.13 7.88
C PHE A 11 -7.00 -5.00 6.58
N PHE A 12 -7.68 -3.88 6.36
CA PHE A 12 -8.39 -3.64 5.10
C PHE A 12 -7.44 -3.54 3.91
N TRP A 13 -6.26 -2.94 4.07
CA TRP A 13 -5.22 -2.96 3.04
C TRP A 13 -4.73 -4.36 2.73
N ALA A 14 -4.51 -5.20 3.74
CA ALA A 14 -4.13 -6.60 3.54
C ALA A 14 -5.22 -7.40 2.81
N ALA A 15 -6.49 -7.21 3.18
CA ALA A 15 -7.63 -7.81 2.47
C ALA A 15 -7.73 -7.32 1.02
N PHE A 16 -7.49 -6.03 0.79
CA PHE A 16 -7.47 -5.44 -0.56
C PHE A 16 -6.32 -6.01 -1.41
N ASP A 17 -5.13 -6.21 -0.83
CA ASP A 17 -4.01 -6.83 -1.55
C ASP A 17 -4.32 -8.27 -1.98
N LEU A 18 -4.98 -9.06 -1.10
CA LEU A 18 -5.45 -10.39 -1.43
C LEU A 18 -6.49 -10.38 -2.56
N THR A 19 -7.53 -9.55 -2.43
CA THR A 19 -8.61 -9.49 -3.42
C THR A 19 -8.13 -8.95 -4.76
N ARG A 20 -7.19 -7.98 -4.78
CA ARG A 20 -6.50 -7.54 -6.00
C ARG A 20 -5.74 -8.68 -6.67
N LYS A 21 -4.97 -9.47 -5.90
CA LYS A 21 -4.23 -10.60 -6.46
C LYS A 21 -5.16 -11.64 -7.08
N LEU A 22 -6.25 -11.97 -6.41
CA LEU A 22 -7.27 -12.89 -6.94
C LEU A 22 -7.94 -12.33 -8.20
N SER A 23 -8.26 -11.03 -8.21
CA SER A 23 -8.85 -10.36 -9.37
C SER A 23 -7.93 -10.33 -10.58
N LEU A 24 -6.62 -10.14 -10.36
CA LEU A 24 -5.59 -10.10 -11.43
C LEU A 24 -5.38 -11.42 -12.14
N GLN A 25 -5.87 -12.54 -11.58
CA GLN A 25 -5.90 -13.83 -12.29
C GLN A 25 -6.93 -13.84 -13.42
N LYS A 26 -7.91 -12.93 -13.38
CA LYS A 26 -9.08 -12.90 -14.28
C LYS A 26 -9.19 -11.59 -15.07
N ILE A 27 -8.58 -10.52 -14.61
CA ILE A 27 -8.73 -9.17 -15.14
C ILE A 27 -7.34 -8.54 -15.35
N ASN A 28 -7.22 -7.72 -16.39
CA ASN A 28 -5.99 -6.95 -16.63
C ASN A 28 -5.79 -5.89 -15.52
N SER A 29 -4.53 -5.58 -15.21
CA SER A 29 -4.13 -4.61 -14.19
C SER A 29 -4.71 -3.21 -14.42
N VAL A 30 -4.69 -2.73 -15.67
CA VAL A 30 -5.22 -1.40 -16.04
C VAL A 30 -6.73 -1.34 -15.84
N ASN A 31 -7.44 -2.38 -16.28
CA ASN A 31 -8.91 -2.46 -16.13
C ASN A 31 -9.32 -2.55 -14.66
N LEU A 32 -8.60 -3.35 -13.85
CA LEU A 32 -8.87 -3.45 -12.41
C LEU A 32 -8.67 -2.10 -11.72
N LEU A 33 -7.58 -1.41 -12.04
CA LEU A 33 -7.29 -0.10 -11.46
C LEU A 33 -8.34 0.94 -11.90
N LEU A 34 -8.74 0.95 -13.18
CA LEU A 34 -9.77 1.86 -13.67
C LEU A 34 -11.12 1.64 -12.98
N ILE A 35 -11.57 0.39 -12.87
CA ILE A 35 -12.85 0.08 -12.21
C ILE A 35 -12.82 0.55 -10.75
N PHE A 36 -11.70 0.29 -10.06
CA PHE A 36 -11.52 0.71 -8.68
C PHE A 36 -11.52 2.24 -8.54
N THR A 37 -10.78 2.97 -9.38
CA THR A 37 -10.72 4.43 -9.32
C THR A 37 -12.03 5.09 -9.73
N LEU A 38 -12.78 4.53 -10.70
CA LEU A 38 -14.13 4.97 -11.03
C LEU A 38 -15.09 4.82 -9.82
N ALA A 39 -15.05 3.67 -9.14
CA ALA A 39 -15.85 3.48 -7.93
C ALA A 39 -15.47 4.46 -6.82
N GLN A 40 -14.17 4.74 -6.62
CA GLN A 40 -13.72 5.78 -5.69
C GLN A 40 -14.26 7.17 -6.08
N THR A 41 -14.19 7.53 -7.36
CA THR A 41 -14.70 8.80 -7.87
C THR A 41 -16.20 8.97 -7.59
N LEU A 42 -17.00 7.92 -7.79
CA LEU A 42 -18.43 7.95 -7.51
C LEU A 42 -18.72 8.11 -6.01
N ILE A 43 -18.00 7.41 -5.15
CA ILE A 43 -18.20 7.43 -3.70
C ILE A 43 -17.73 8.76 -3.11
N PHE A 44 -16.52 9.22 -3.43
CA PHE A 44 -16.04 10.52 -2.95
C PHE A 44 -16.82 11.69 -3.56
N GLY A 45 -17.23 11.58 -4.83
CA GLY A 45 -18.11 12.54 -5.46
C GLY A 45 -19.48 12.64 -4.76
N GLY A 46 -20.10 11.49 -4.44
CA GLY A 46 -21.31 11.45 -3.62
C GLY A 46 -21.11 12.08 -2.24
N TRP A 47 -19.96 11.79 -1.59
CA TRP A 47 -19.66 12.36 -0.27
C TRP A 47 -19.52 13.90 -0.31
N VAL A 48 -18.92 14.46 -1.36
CA VAL A 48 -18.83 15.93 -1.56
C VAL A 48 -20.20 16.59 -1.62
N PHE A 49 -21.25 15.91 -2.09
CA PHE A 49 -22.63 16.45 -2.08
C PHE A 49 -23.29 16.48 -0.69
N TYR A 50 -22.84 15.60 0.23
CA TYR A 50 -23.41 15.54 1.59
C TYR A 50 -22.65 16.40 2.60
N GLU A 51 -21.38 16.66 2.35
CA GLU A 51 -20.51 17.38 3.27
C GLU A 51 -19.71 18.43 2.49
N ASP A 52 -19.88 19.70 2.86
CA ASP A 52 -19.23 20.83 2.19
C ASP A 52 -17.70 20.64 2.14
N PRO A 53 -17.11 20.64 0.95
CA PRO A 53 -15.69 20.42 0.80
C PRO A 53 -14.88 21.67 1.16
N PHE A 54 -13.83 21.48 1.94
CA PHE A 54 -12.80 22.52 2.13
C PHE A 54 -11.61 22.23 1.20
N LEU A 55 -11.16 23.24 0.46
CA LEU A 55 -10.01 23.15 -0.43
C LEU A 55 -9.24 24.47 -0.54
N ASN A 56 -8.01 24.49 -0.07
CA ASN A 56 -7.06 25.56 -0.40
C ASN A 56 -6.28 25.16 -1.67
N LEU A 57 -6.85 25.50 -2.84
CA LEU A 57 -6.34 25.08 -4.14
C LEU A 57 -4.88 25.50 -4.37
N LYS A 58 -4.47 26.71 -3.97
CA LYS A 58 -3.13 27.25 -4.19
C LYS A 58 -2.06 26.38 -3.53
N SER A 59 -2.30 25.91 -2.31
CA SER A 59 -1.35 25.06 -1.58
C SER A 59 -1.48 23.57 -1.91
N TYR A 60 -2.64 23.15 -2.43
CA TYR A 60 -2.96 21.77 -2.76
C TYR A 60 -2.42 21.33 -4.12
N ILE A 61 -2.48 22.22 -5.14
CA ILE A 61 -2.33 21.82 -6.55
C ILE A 61 -0.98 21.13 -6.84
N PHE A 62 0.12 21.68 -6.34
CA PHE A 62 1.45 21.14 -6.62
C PHE A 62 1.66 19.74 -6.01
N PRO A 63 1.51 19.51 -4.69
CA PRO A 63 1.63 18.18 -4.12
C PRO A 63 0.57 17.21 -4.64
N GLY A 64 -0.67 17.69 -4.91
CA GLY A 64 -1.76 16.88 -5.43
C GLY A 64 -1.50 16.35 -6.83
N LEU A 65 -0.96 17.16 -7.75
CA LEU A 65 -0.60 16.71 -9.10
C LEU A 65 0.55 15.69 -9.06
N ILE A 66 1.62 15.95 -8.30
CA ILE A 66 2.72 14.99 -8.13
C ILE A 66 2.16 13.65 -7.63
N LEU A 67 1.29 13.70 -6.61
CA LEU A 67 0.69 12.51 -6.01
C LEU A 67 -0.10 11.69 -7.03
N ILE A 68 -0.90 12.30 -7.92
CA ILE A 68 -1.66 11.60 -8.96
C ILE A 68 -0.70 10.83 -9.90
N PHE A 69 0.36 11.47 -10.40
CA PHE A 69 1.30 10.84 -11.32
C PHE A 69 2.07 9.69 -10.66
N ILE A 70 2.63 9.90 -9.47
CA ILE A 70 3.40 8.85 -8.79
C ILE A 70 2.50 7.70 -8.31
N SER A 71 1.25 7.97 -7.94
CA SER A 71 0.26 6.96 -7.56
C SER A 71 -0.11 6.07 -8.73
N LEU A 72 -0.35 6.63 -9.91
CA LEU A 72 -0.61 5.82 -11.11
C LEU A 72 0.58 4.92 -11.43
N PHE A 73 1.78 5.49 -11.49
CA PHE A 73 2.98 4.76 -11.85
C PHE A 73 3.26 3.62 -10.85
N SER A 74 3.22 3.91 -9.55
CA SER A 74 3.46 2.92 -8.51
C SER A 74 2.37 1.84 -8.46
N ALA A 75 1.09 2.20 -8.65
CA ALA A 75 -0.01 1.24 -8.68
C ALA A 75 0.14 0.24 -9.83
N LEU A 76 0.52 0.69 -11.04
CA LEU A 76 0.75 -0.20 -12.17
C LEU A 76 1.94 -1.12 -11.93
N LEU A 77 3.05 -0.61 -11.37
CA LEU A 77 4.21 -1.43 -11.01
C LEU A 77 3.85 -2.48 -9.95
N PHE A 78 3.12 -2.08 -8.91
CA PHE A 78 2.66 -2.96 -7.85
C PHE A 78 1.77 -4.08 -8.39
N LEU A 79 0.72 -3.73 -9.15
CA LEU A 79 -0.19 -4.72 -9.73
C LEU A 79 0.54 -5.70 -10.66
N LYS A 80 1.55 -5.22 -11.42
CA LYS A 80 2.40 -6.08 -12.23
C LYS A 80 3.24 -7.02 -11.38
N ALA A 81 3.83 -6.53 -10.29
CA ALA A 81 4.67 -7.33 -9.41
C ALA A 81 3.86 -8.43 -8.70
N ILE A 82 2.70 -8.10 -8.10
CA ILE A 82 1.87 -9.10 -7.41
C ILE A 82 1.22 -10.12 -8.35
N LYS A 83 0.97 -9.73 -9.61
CA LYS A 83 0.45 -10.66 -10.64
C LYS A 83 1.48 -11.73 -11.01
N GLN A 84 2.77 -11.38 -11.05
CA GLN A 84 3.85 -12.23 -11.54
C GLN A 84 4.56 -13.04 -10.45
N SER A 85 4.24 -12.82 -9.17
CA SER A 85 4.95 -13.43 -8.04
C SER A 85 4.01 -13.78 -6.90
N ASP A 86 4.50 -14.62 -5.99
CA ASP A 86 3.77 -14.96 -4.76
C ASP A 86 3.58 -13.74 -3.86
N LEU A 87 2.42 -13.65 -3.22
CA LEU A 87 2.06 -12.54 -2.34
C LEU A 87 3.01 -12.47 -1.14
N SER A 88 3.34 -13.64 -0.58
CA SER A 88 4.26 -13.77 0.56
C SER A 88 5.70 -13.39 0.22
N LEU A 89 6.06 -13.29 -1.06
CA LEU A 89 7.38 -12.83 -1.52
C LEU A 89 7.40 -11.33 -1.85
N THR A 90 6.29 -10.77 -2.31
CA THR A 90 6.24 -9.38 -2.79
C THR A 90 5.88 -8.37 -1.72
N ILE A 91 4.86 -8.66 -0.91
CA ILE A 91 4.38 -7.71 0.11
C ILE A 91 5.44 -7.35 1.17
N PRO A 92 6.24 -8.30 1.70
CA PRO A 92 7.26 -7.96 2.68
C PRO A 92 8.34 -6.97 2.19
N LEU A 93 8.57 -6.86 0.87
CA LEU A 93 9.53 -5.89 0.33
C LEU A 93 9.11 -4.43 0.52
N LEU A 94 7.84 -4.21 0.81
CA LEU A 94 7.32 -2.88 1.17
C LEU A 94 7.76 -2.44 2.59
N SER A 95 8.39 -3.32 3.39
CA SER A 95 8.86 -2.99 4.74
C SER A 95 9.93 -1.89 4.80
N LEU A 96 10.58 -1.61 3.67
CA LEU A 96 11.50 -0.48 3.57
C LEU A 96 10.79 0.89 3.58
N SER A 97 9.47 0.92 3.28
CA SER A 97 8.76 2.20 3.18
C SER A 97 8.69 2.99 4.50
N PRO A 98 8.57 2.42 5.70
CA PRO A 98 8.60 3.20 6.94
C PRO A 98 9.91 3.95 7.17
N LEU A 99 11.05 3.36 6.77
CA LEU A 99 12.36 4.01 6.88
C LEU A 99 12.44 5.24 5.95
N PHE A 100 12.07 5.07 4.68
CA PHE A 100 12.08 6.19 3.74
C PHE A 100 10.99 7.23 4.08
N SER A 101 9.82 6.81 4.54
CA SER A 101 8.78 7.74 4.96
C SER A 101 9.20 8.56 6.19
N SER A 102 10.02 8.00 7.08
CA SER A 102 10.56 8.77 8.22
C SER A 102 11.50 9.91 7.77
N LEU A 103 12.27 9.67 6.70
CA LEU A 103 13.09 10.72 6.10
C LEU A 103 12.22 11.79 5.41
N PHE A 104 11.28 11.39 4.58
CA PHE A 104 10.41 12.33 3.86
C PHE A 104 9.50 13.11 4.82
N SER A 105 8.91 12.47 5.83
CA SER A 105 8.06 13.17 6.79
C SER A 105 8.86 14.12 7.70
N PHE A 106 10.10 13.79 8.00
CA PHE A 106 10.98 14.72 8.71
C PHE A 106 11.21 16.02 7.91
N PHE A 107 11.50 15.91 6.60
CA PHE A 107 11.76 17.09 5.76
C PHE A 107 10.50 17.87 5.38
N PHE A 108 9.40 17.18 5.07
CA PHE A 108 8.19 17.83 4.54
C PHE A 108 7.13 18.14 5.59
N LEU A 109 7.08 17.38 6.70
CA LEU A 109 6.05 17.48 7.72
C LEU A 109 6.59 17.84 9.11
N ASN A 110 7.94 17.94 9.27
CA ASN A 110 8.63 18.12 10.56
C ASN A 110 8.31 17.04 11.60
N GLU A 111 7.95 15.81 11.15
CA GLU A 111 7.69 14.68 12.04
C GLU A 111 8.99 14.06 12.51
N LYS A 112 9.21 14.05 13.84
CA LYS A 112 10.41 13.49 14.47
C LYS A 112 10.04 12.24 15.24
N LEU A 113 10.65 11.11 14.87
CA LEU A 113 10.51 9.85 15.58
C LEU A 113 11.41 9.80 16.81
N SER A 114 10.97 9.08 17.84
CA SER A 114 11.79 8.76 19.00
C SER A 114 12.84 7.68 18.64
N TYR A 115 13.85 7.55 19.50
CA TYR A 115 14.87 6.52 19.34
C TYR A 115 14.28 5.11 19.31
N PHE A 116 13.31 4.81 20.16
CA PHE A 116 12.63 3.51 20.20
C PHE A 116 11.85 3.21 18.90
N GLN A 117 11.23 4.23 18.30
CA GLN A 117 10.52 4.08 17.05
C GLN A 117 11.46 3.74 15.88
N TYR A 118 12.67 4.30 15.85
CA TYR A 118 13.71 3.89 14.89
C TYR A 118 14.15 2.44 15.10
N ILE A 119 14.35 2.00 16.36
CA ILE A 119 14.64 0.59 16.67
C ILE A 119 13.51 -0.30 16.13
N GLY A 120 12.25 0.08 16.34
CA GLY A 120 11.10 -0.66 15.81
C GLY A 120 11.13 -0.79 14.29
N ILE A 121 11.44 0.29 13.56
CA ILE A 121 11.57 0.26 12.09
C ILE A 121 12.71 -0.69 11.66
N PHE A 122 13.86 -0.64 12.31
CA PHE A 122 14.98 -1.55 12.02
C PHE A 122 14.62 -3.02 12.28
N LEU A 123 13.90 -3.31 13.37
CA LEU A 123 13.41 -4.67 13.66
C LEU A 123 12.44 -5.16 12.58
N ILE A 124 11.56 -4.30 12.05
CA ILE A 124 10.66 -4.64 10.94
C ILE A 124 11.45 -4.98 9.69
N ILE A 125 12.46 -4.21 9.33
CA ILE A 125 13.31 -4.47 8.18
C ILE A 125 14.09 -5.79 8.38
N PHE A 126 14.69 -5.98 9.55
CA PHE A 126 15.44 -7.19 9.86
C PHE A 126 14.55 -8.44 9.87
N GLY A 127 13.37 -8.35 10.50
CA GLY A 127 12.37 -9.42 10.48
C GLY A 127 11.94 -9.80 9.06
N THR A 128 11.85 -8.81 8.17
CA THR A 128 11.59 -9.04 6.75
C THR A 128 12.71 -9.84 6.08
N LEU A 129 13.96 -9.50 6.31
CA LEU A 129 15.11 -10.24 5.76
C LEU A 129 15.15 -11.69 6.26
N VAL A 130 14.84 -11.90 7.55
CA VAL A 130 14.72 -13.24 8.15
C VAL A 130 13.58 -14.03 7.50
N LEU A 131 12.44 -13.39 7.28
CA LEU A 131 11.26 -14.00 6.64
C LEU A 131 11.57 -14.53 5.23
N TYR A 132 12.45 -13.85 4.49
CA TYR A 132 12.89 -14.26 3.15
C TYR A 132 14.03 -15.28 3.15
N SER A 133 14.72 -15.48 4.26
CA SER A 133 15.84 -16.40 4.30
C SER A 133 15.40 -17.86 4.15
N LYS A 134 16.21 -18.68 3.51
CA LYS A 134 15.97 -20.13 3.42
C LYS A 134 16.23 -20.82 4.77
N ASN A 135 17.24 -20.36 5.49
CA ASN A 135 17.64 -20.84 6.82
C ASN A 135 17.96 -19.65 7.73
N ILE A 136 17.95 -19.89 9.06
CA ILE A 136 18.22 -18.88 10.10
C ILE A 136 19.74 -18.73 10.30
N THR A 137 20.50 -18.57 9.24
CA THR A 137 21.94 -18.28 9.30
C THR A 137 22.22 -16.90 8.72
N LEU A 138 23.18 -16.17 9.31
CA LEU A 138 23.52 -14.83 8.81
C LEU A 138 23.87 -14.84 7.32
N GLY A 139 24.61 -15.87 6.85
CA GLY A 139 24.94 -16.02 5.43
C GLY A 139 23.72 -16.15 4.52
N GLU A 140 22.69 -16.88 4.94
CA GLU A 140 21.44 -17.02 4.17
C GLU A 140 20.57 -15.75 4.23
N ILE A 141 20.59 -15.03 5.35
CA ILE A 141 19.91 -13.72 5.47
C ILE A 141 20.55 -12.71 4.50
N PHE A 142 21.89 -12.66 4.41
CA PHE A 142 22.60 -11.82 3.44
C PHE A 142 22.38 -12.26 1.98
N LYS A 143 22.32 -13.58 1.71
CA LYS A 143 21.95 -14.09 0.38
C LYS A 143 20.53 -13.68 -0.02
N SER A 144 19.60 -13.61 0.93
CA SER A 144 18.24 -13.11 0.68
C SER A 144 18.28 -11.68 0.13
N PHE A 145 19.14 -10.83 0.67
CA PHE A 145 19.32 -9.46 0.14
C PHE A 145 19.79 -9.47 -1.33
N LYS A 146 20.70 -10.38 -1.70
CA LYS A 146 21.13 -10.53 -3.10
C LYS A 146 19.99 -10.99 -4.01
N ILE A 147 19.15 -11.92 -3.56
CA ILE A 147 17.96 -12.38 -4.32
C ILE A 147 16.97 -11.22 -4.55
N LEU A 148 16.79 -10.36 -3.56
CA LEU A 148 15.93 -9.18 -3.66
C LEU A 148 16.34 -8.23 -4.79
N ILE A 149 17.67 -8.08 -5.01
CA ILE A 149 18.20 -7.20 -6.05
C ILE A 149 18.16 -7.86 -7.44
N THR A 150 18.32 -9.19 -7.52
CA THR A 150 18.40 -9.93 -8.79
C THR A 150 17.04 -10.27 -9.39
N ASN A 151 16.02 -10.51 -8.56
CA ASN A 151 14.69 -10.85 -9.04
C ASN A 151 13.95 -9.62 -9.59
N ARG A 152 13.37 -9.73 -10.80
CA ARG A 152 12.66 -8.64 -11.49
C ARG A 152 11.47 -8.09 -10.67
N SER A 153 10.65 -8.99 -10.13
CA SER A 153 9.48 -8.58 -9.33
C SER A 153 9.89 -7.94 -8.01
N ALA A 154 10.97 -8.43 -7.39
CA ALA A 154 11.53 -7.85 -6.18
C ALA A 154 12.03 -6.41 -6.43
N ARG A 155 12.75 -6.18 -7.54
CA ARG A 155 13.18 -4.82 -7.93
C ARG A 155 12.02 -3.88 -8.14
N LEU A 156 10.93 -4.34 -8.80
CA LEU A 156 9.71 -3.54 -8.95
C LEU A 156 9.12 -3.17 -7.60
N MET A 157 9.09 -4.09 -6.63
CA MET A 157 8.56 -3.83 -5.29
C MET A 157 9.44 -2.89 -4.47
N ILE A 158 10.77 -2.93 -4.64
CA ILE A 158 11.67 -1.95 -4.00
C ILE A 158 11.38 -0.53 -4.53
N ILE A 159 11.20 -0.38 -5.86
CA ILE A 159 10.82 0.90 -6.47
C ILE A 159 9.45 1.34 -5.95
N VAL A 160 8.47 0.44 -5.87
CA VAL A 160 7.15 0.73 -5.29
C VAL A 160 7.28 1.15 -3.83
N SER A 161 8.12 0.46 -3.04
CA SER A 161 8.36 0.80 -1.63
C SER A 161 8.89 2.23 -1.46
N LEU A 162 9.84 2.63 -2.31
CA LEU A 162 10.39 3.99 -2.30
C LEU A 162 9.32 5.03 -2.67
N ILE A 163 8.54 4.79 -3.72
CA ILE A 163 7.48 5.72 -4.14
C ILE A 163 6.38 5.77 -3.07
N TRP A 164 5.96 4.61 -2.54
CA TRP A 164 4.94 4.54 -1.49
C TRP A 164 5.40 5.04 -0.12
N SER A 165 6.67 5.33 0.06
CA SER A 165 7.14 6.09 1.22
C SER A 165 6.87 7.59 1.10
N LEU A 166 6.81 8.11 -0.13
CA LEU A 166 6.53 9.52 -0.41
C LEU A 166 5.02 9.80 -0.52
N THR A 167 4.22 8.85 -1.08
CA THR A 167 2.78 9.10 -1.30
C THR A 167 2.03 9.49 -0.03
N PRO A 168 2.12 8.82 1.13
CA PRO A 168 1.36 9.21 2.33
C PRO A 168 1.85 10.53 2.95
N VAL A 169 3.09 10.93 2.68
CA VAL A 169 3.60 12.26 3.06
C VAL A 169 2.92 13.34 2.23
N LEU A 170 2.80 13.13 0.91
CA LEU A 170 2.06 14.04 0.02
C LEU A 170 0.57 14.04 0.31
N ASP A 171 -0.04 12.86 0.62
CA ASP A 171 -1.42 12.76 1.09
C ASP A 171 -1.64 13.66 2.31
N LYS A 172 -0.74 13.60 3.32
CA LYS A 172 -0.85 14.42 4.52
C LYS A 172 -0.74 15.92 4.23
N LEU A 173 0.20 16.32 3.37
CA LEU A 173 0.31 17.71 2.92
C LEU A 173 -0.96 18.20 2.23
N CYS A 174 -1.56 17.36 1.38
CA CYS A 174 -2.82 17.66 0.71
C CYS A 174 -4.00 17.73 1.70
N LEU A 175 -4.11 16.76 2.61
CA LEU A 175 -5.18 16.66 3.60
C LEU A 175 -5.13 17.76 4.66
N GLN A 176 -3.96 18.37 4.92
CA GLN A 176 -3.84 19.57 5.74
C GLN A 176 -4.44 20.83 5.05
N LYS A 177 -4.69 20.77 3.75
CA LYS A 177 -5.18 21.86 2.90
C LYS A 177 -6.52 21.56 2.25
N SER A 178 -7.12 20.41 2.57
CA SER A 178 -8.41 19.96 2.01
C SER A 178 -9.14 19.02 2.97
N SER A 179 -10.44 18.86 2.79
CA SER A 179 -11.20 17.79 3.43
C SER A 179 -10.95 16.45 2.72
N ILE A 180 -11.24 15.34 3.43
CA ILE A 180 -10.99 13.97 2.92
C ILE A 180 -11.81 13.69 1.65
N ASN A 181 -13.07 14.12 1.62
CA ASN A 181 -13.97 13.90 0.50
C ASN A 181 -13.46 14.54 -0.80
N ILE A 182 -13.03 15.81 -0.76
CA ILE A 182 -12.52 16.50 -1.96
C ILE A 182 -11.13 16.00 -2.35
N HIS A 183 -10.27 15.66 -1.38
CA HIS A 183 -8.97 15.05 -1.65
C HIS A 183 -9.15 13.72 -2.37
N GLY A 184 -10.00 12.82 -1.84
CA GLY A 184 -10.29 11.53 -2.47
C GLY A 184 -10.89 11.68 -3.87
N LEU A 185 -11.77 12.65 -4.07
CA LEU A 185 -12.36 12.96 -5.38
C LEU A 185 -11.30 13.42 -6.39
N ILE A 186 -10.47 14.41 -6.03
CA ILE A 186 -9.43 14.93 -6.94
C ILE A 186 -8.43 13.85 -7.32
N GLN A 187 -7.97 13.05 -6.35
CA GLN A 187 -7.00 11.98 -6.60
C GLN A 187 -7.60 10.89 -7.50
N SER A 188 -8.81 10.42 -7.21
CA SER A 188 -9.46 9.39 -8.02
C SER A 188 -9.82 9.89 -9.44
N LEU A 189 -10.35 11.12 -9.60
CA LEU A 189 -10.60 11.73 -10.90
C LEU A 189 -9.32 11.88 -11.73
N GLY A 190 -8.24 12.36 -11.11
CA GLY A 190 -6.94 12.48 -11.77
C GLY A 190 -6.44 11.14 -12.29
N LEU A 191 -6.56 10.08 -11.48
CA LEU A 191 -6.20 8.72 -11.90
C LEU A 191 -7.11 8.20 -13.02
N VAL A 192 -8.42 8.44 -12.98
CA VAL A 192 -9.35 8.07 -14.07
C VAL A 192 -8.95 8.75 -15.36
N ILE A 193 -8.69 10.06 -15.35
CA ILE A 193 -8.25 10.81 -16.54
C ILE A 193 -6.97 10.22 -17.12
N LEU A 194 -5.95 9.97 -16.29
CA LEU A 194 -4.69 9.40 -16.78
C LEU A 194 -4.86 7.98 -17.31
N LEU A 195 -5.68 7.15 -16.63
CA LEU A 195 -5.94 5.76 -17.06
C LEU A 195 -6.69 5.69 -18.38
N THR A 196 -7.61 6.63 -18.66
CA THR A 196 -8.34 6.65 -19.94
C THR A 196 -7.40 6.87 -21.14
N PHE A 197 -6.31 7.62 -20.98
CA PHE A 197 -5.29 7.75 -22.02
C PHE A 197 -4.53 6.45 -22.28
N LEU A 198 -4.33 5.61 -21.24
CA LEU A 198 -3.66 4.32 -21.36
C LEU A 198 -4.54 3.25 -22.01
N LEU A 199 -5.87 3.36 -21.87
CA LEU A 199 -6.83 2.38 -22.38
C LEU A 199 -7.03 2.41 -23.91
N LYS A 200 -6.56 3.43 -24.63
CA LYS A 200 -6.73 3.53 -26.09
C LYS A 200 -6.29 2.28 -26.87
N LYS A 201 -5.44 1.42 -26.27
CA LYS A 201 -4.92 0.18 -26.88
C LYS A 201 -5.66 -1.11 -26.44
N GLU A 202 -6.45 -1.11 -25.36
CA GLU A 202 -6.95 -2.35 -24.73
C GLU A 202 -8.49 -2.43 -24.58
N ARG A 203 -9.23 -1.71 -25.39
CA ARG A 203 -10.71 -1.52 -25.28
C ARG A 203 -11.58 -2.80 -25.22
N TYR A 204 -11.06 -3.96 -25.58
CA TYR A 204 -11.88 -5.17 -25.81
C TYR A 204 -12.05 -6.10 -24.59
N GLN A 205 -11.41 -5.88 -23.46
CA GLN A 205 -11.45 -6.81 -22.31
C GLN A 205 -12.49 -6.46 -21.23
N ILE A 206 -13.19 -5.34 -21.34
CA ILE A 206 -14.19 -4.91 -20.32
C ILE A 206 -15.38 -5.87 -20.25
N PHE A 207 -15.70 -6.57 -21.33
CA PHE A 207 -16.83 -7.49 -21.39
C PHE A 207 -16.66 -8.82 -20.62
N SER A 208 -15.44 -9.20 -20.25
CA SER A 208 -15.19 -10.40 -19.44
C SER A 208 -15.56 -10.26 -17.95
N LEU A 209 -15.99 -9.07 -17.54
CA LEU A 209 -16.26 -8.71 -16.15
C LEU A 209 -17.50 -9.40 -15.56
N LYS A 210 -18.52 -9.71 -16.39
CA LYS A 210 -19.81 -10.26 -15.91
C LYS A 210 -19.68 -11.53 -15.06
N LYS A 211 -18.69 -12.37 -15.30
CA LYS A 211 -18.50 -13.65 -14.58
C LYS A 211 -17.89 -13.50 -13.18
N ASN A 212 -17.31 -12.32 -12.81
CA ASN A 212 -16.50 -12.15 -11.61
C ASN A 212 -16.95 -10.96 -10.74
N TRP A 213 -18.19 -10.50 -10.89
CA TRP A 213 -18.70 -9.31 -10.21
C TRP A 213 -18.53 -9.35 -8.68
N GLY A 214 -18.80 -10.49 -8.04
CA GLY A 214 -18.67 -10.62 -6.59
C GLY A 214 -17.26 -10.32 -6.09
N LEU A 215 -16.23 -10.84 -6.77
CA LEU A 215 -14.83 -10.58 -6.41
C LEU A 215 -14.46 -9.11 -6.65
N ILE A 216 -14.94 -8.51 -7.74
CA ILE A 216 -14.71 -7.09 -8.05
C ILE A 216 -15.35 -6.20 -6.98
N LEU A 217 -16.59 -6.47 -6.59
CA LEU A 217 -17.29 -5.72 -5.55
C LEU A 217 -16.58 -5.82 -4.20
N ILE A 218 -16.12 -7.01 -3.80
CA ILE A 218 -15.33 -7.18 -2.58
C ILE A 218 -14.01 -6.40 -2.67
N THR A 219 -13.35 -6.41 -3.83
CA THR A 219 -12.11 -5.64 -4.05
C THR A 219 -12.36 -4.14 -3.94
N ILE A 220 -13.45 -3.63 -4.53
CA ILE A 220 -13.84 -2.23 -4.43
C ILE A 220 -14.15 -1.87 -2.96
N PHE A 221 -14.98 -2.66 -2.30
CA PHE A 221 -15.39 -2.42 -0.92
C PHE A 221 -14.20 -2.38 0.04
N THR A 222 -13.34 -3.41 0.01
CA THR A 222 -12.15 -3.47 0.86
C THR A 222 -11.18 -2.32 0.57
N GLY A 223 -10.99 -1.95 -0.71
CA GLY A 223 -10.09 -0.88 -1.10
C GLY A 223 -10.59 0.51 -0.72
N ILE A 224 -11.90 0.77 -0.83
CA ILE A 224 -12.47 2.07 -0.43
C ILE A 224 -12.38 2.26 1.08
N ILE A 225 -12.75 1.26 1.87
CA ILE A 225 -12.63 1.33 3.33
C ILE A 225 -11.15 1.51 3.72
N ALA A 226 -10.24 0.74 3.10
CA ALA A 226 -8.80 0.89 3.34
C ALA A 226 -8.32 2.32 3.07
N THR A 227 -8.75 2.93 1.95
CA THR A 227 -8.35 4.30 1.56
C THR A 227 -8.90 5.34 2.54
N VAL A 228 -10.19 5.29 2.86
CA VAL A 228 -10.82 6.24 3.80
C VAL A 228 -10.16 6.15 5.18
N LEU A 229 -10.01 4.94 5.72
CA LEU A 229 -9.35 4.72 7.02
C LEU A 229 -7.88 5.17 6.99
N GLN A 230 -7.18 5.00 5.86
CA GLN A 230 -5.82 5.49 5.72
C GLN A 230 -5.74 7.01 5.79
N PHE A 231 -6.66 7.74 5.15
CA PHE A 231 -6.68 9.20 5.22
C PHE A 231 -6.89 9.69 6.66
N TYR A 232 -7.79 9.07 7.42
CA TYR A 232 -7.91 9.35 8.85
C TYR A 232 -6.66 8.96 9.64
N ALA A 233 -6.06 7.79 9.34
CA ALA A 233 -4.85 7.34 10.02
C ALA A 233 -3.67 8.31 9.79
N ILE A 234 -3.52 8.83 8.57
CA ILE A 234 -2.49 9.82 8.19
C ILE A 234 -2.69 11.13 8.95
N LEU A 235 -3.93 11.61 9.09
CA LEU A 235 -4.22 12.87 9.79
C LEU A 235 -3.92 12.79 11.28
N PHE A 236 -4.21 11.65 11.92
CA PHE A 236 -4.11 11.52 13.38
C PHE A 236 -2.78 10.95 13.87
N ASN A 237 -1.91 10.45 12.98
CA ASN A 237 -0.64 9.83 13.37
C ASN A 237 0.52 10.37 12.54
N TYR A 238 1.73 10.14 13.02
CA TYR A 238 2.91 10.32 12.19
C TYR A 238 2.91 9.31 11.05
N VAL A 239 3.25 9.78 9.85
CA VAL A 239 3.23 8.95 8.63
C VAL A 239 4.10 7.70 8.77
N PRO A 240 5.34 7.76 9.29
CA PRO A 240 6.16 6.57 9.42
C PRO A 240 5.58 5.52 10.37
N ILE A 241 4.88 5.95 11.44
CA ILE A 241 4.21 5.05 12.39
C ILE A 241 3.07 4.31 11.70
N MET A 242 2.20 5.05 11.01
CA MET A 242 1.10 4.46 10.23
C MET A 242 1.63 3.47 9.17
N GLU A 243 2.67 3.86 8.42
CA GLU A 243 3.30 2.98 7.42
C GLU A 243 3.92 1.74 8.05
N ALA A 244 4.59 1.84 9.20
CA ALA A 244 5.19 0.70 9.88
C ALA A 244 4.13 -0.31 10.35
N ILE A 245 3.03 0.15 10.94
CA ILE A 245 1.89 -0.70 11.35
C ILE A 245 1.28 -1.36 10.11
N LYS A 246 1.03 -0.59 9.06
CA LYS A 246 0.46 -1.09 7.80
C LYS A 246 1.34 -2.18 7.17
N ARG A 247 2.65 -1.98 7.10
CA ARG A 247 3.58 -2.96 6.53
C ARG A 247 3.66 -4.24 7.37
N SER A 248 3.72 -4.11 8.68
CA SER A 248 3.79 -5.27 9.57
C SER A 248 2.54 -6.14 9.48
N ILE A 249 1.35 -5.54 9.59
CA ILE A 249 0.07 -6.27 9.45
C ILE A 249 -0.06 -6.86 8.05
N GLY A 250 0.33 -6.10 7.00
CA GLY A 250 0.34 -6.60 5.62
C GLY A 250 1.22 -7.83 5.44
N GLN A 251 2.41 -7.86 6.06
CA GLN A 251 3.32 -9.01 6.01
C GLN A 251 2.78 -10.22 6.77
N LEU A 252 2.27 -10.03 7.99
CA LEU A 252 1.62 -11.09 8.77
C LEU A 252 0.47 -11.70 7.97
N SER A 253 -0.39 -10.84 7.44
CA SER A 253 -1.54 -11.25 6.61
C SER A 253 -1.09 -11.94 5.32
N SER A 254 -0.01 -11.49 4.67
CA SER A 254 0.48 -12.11 3.44
C SER A 254 0.97 -13.55 3.66
N VAL A 255 1.62 -13.83 4.79
CA VAL A 255 2.05 -15.19 5.17
C VAL A 255 0.84 -16.07 5.46
N PHE A 256 -0.14 -15.53 6.20
CA PHE A 256 -1.39 -16.24 6.50
C PHE A 256 -2.19 -16.52 5.22
N PHE A 257 -2.43 -15.53 4.38
CA PHE A 257 -3.16 -15.68 3.13
C PHE A 257 -2.42 -16.56 2.12
N GLY A 258 -1.09 -16.47 2.08
CA GLY A 258 -0.24 -17.36 1.29
C GLY A 258 -0.48 -18.82 1.62
N LYS A 259 -0.55 -19.16 2.91
CA LYS A 259 -0.87 -20.53 3.35
C LYS A 259 -2.30 -20.94 3.01
N VAL A 260 -3.29 -20.11 3.36
CA VAL A 260 -4.72 -20.48 3.28
C VAL A 260 -5.22 -20.52 1.84
N PHE A 261 -4.93 -19.49 1.04
CA PHE A 261 -5.48 -19.33 -0.30
C PHE A 261 -4.58 -19.88 -1.41
N PHE A 262 -3.27 -19.89 -1.19
CA PHE A 262 -2.29 -20.28 -2.21
C PHE A 262 -1.50 -21.54 -1.85
N LYS A 263 -1.81 -22.18 -0.69
CA LYS A 263 -1.17 -23.41 -0.19
C LYS A 263 0.37 -23.29 -0.05
N GLU A 264 0.86 -22.08 0.23
CA GLU A 264 2.28 -21.84 0.43
C GLU A 264 2.81 -22.51 1.71
N LYS A 265 4.05 -23.01 1.67
CA LYS A 265 4.70 -23.63 2.84
C LYS A 265 5.13 -22.55 3.85
N ILE A 266 4.78 -22.76 5.12
CA ILE A 266 5.31 -21.96 6.24
C ILE A 266 6.61 -22.62 6.70
N THR A 267 7.70 -21.88 6.60
CA THR A 267 9.04 -22.32 7.04
C THR A 267 9.39 -21.72 8.40
N LYS A 268 10.39 -22.31 9.10
CA LYS A 268 10.90 -21.76 10.37
C LYS A 268 11.33 -20.28 10.27
N PRO A 269 12.07 -19.85 9.22
CA PRO A 269 12.38 -18.42 9.03
C PRO A 269 11.14 -17.53 8.91
N LYS A 270 10.08 -17.99 8.23
CA LYS A 270 8.81 -17.22 8.16
C LYS A 270 8.21 -16.97 9.54
N ILE A 271 8.22 -17.98 10.43
CA ILE A 271 7.71 -17.83 11.80
C ILE A 271 8.59 -16.85 12.60
N LEU A 272 9.92 -17.05 12.56
CA LEU A 272 10.84 -16.17 13.29
C LEU A 272 10.78 -14.73 12.79
N GLY A 273 10.72 -14.53 11.46
CA GLY A 273 10.55 -13.20 10.87
C GLY A 273 9.29 -12.49 11.35
N VAL A 274 8.16 -13.23 11.41
CA VAL A 274 6.90 -12.74 11.96
C VAL A 274 7.03 -12.28 13.41
N LEU A 275 7.71 -13.06 14.26
CA LEU A 275 7.92 -12.69 15.66
C LEU A 275 8.76 -11.41 15.78
N ILE A 276 9.85 -11.30 15.02
CA ILE A 276 10.71 -10.10 15.03
C ILE A 276 9.92 -8.88 14.55
N LEU A 277 9.09 -9.03 13.51
CA LEU A 277 8.20 -7.97 13.03
C LEU A 277 7.22 -7.49 14.12
N SER A 278 6.64 -8.42 14.87
CA SER A 278 5.71 -8.10 15.97
C SER A 278 6.41 -7.31 17.08
N PHE A 279 7.65 -7.68 17.43
CA PHE A 279 8.47 -6.88 18.35
C PHE A 279 8.78 -5.48 17.78
N GLY A 280 9.06 -5.40 16.49
CA GLY A 280 9.26 -4.09 15.84
C GLY A 280 8.04 -3.18 15.96
N VAL A 281 6.83 -3.71 15.79
CA VAL A 281 5.59 -2.95 16.00
C VAL A 281 5.45 -2.49 17.44
N TYR A 282 5.74 -3.35 18.42
CA TYR A 282 5.71 -2.99 19.84
C TYR A 282 6.59 -1.77 20.17
N TYR A 283 7.80 -1.69 19.60
CA TYR A 283 8.69 -0.53 19.79
C TYR A 283 8.23 0.74 19.07
N ILE A 284 7.36 0.64 18.08
CA ILE A 284 6.80 1.78 17.36
C ILE A 284 5.60 2.40 18.09
N LEU A 285 4.86 1.56 18.80
CA LEU A 285 3.69 1.96 19.58
C LEU A 285 4.07 2.64 20.89
#